data_31d6b663349007ea4ef679440c6fcb13
#
_entry.id   31d6b663349007ea4ef679440c6fcb13
#
_cell.length_a   1.000
_cell.length_b   1.000
_cell.length_c   1.000
_cell.angle_alpha   90.00
_cell.angle_beta   90.00
_cell.angle_gamma   90.00
#
_symmetry.space_group_name_H-M   'P 1'
#
loop_
_entity.id
_entity.type
_entity.pdbx_description
1 polymer ?
#
loop_
_entity_poly.entity_id
_entity_poly.type
_entity_poly.pdbx_seq_one_letter_code
_entity_poly.pdbx_strand_id
1 'polypeptide(L)'
;FGRMVPVPDGQLFLDGVDINRLPLKDLRGEVAMVPQEGFLFTSTLADNLRYGEPRAGDDRVEQAAERARLSDDVKGFPDGFSTIVGERGITLSGGQRQRTALGRALLVSAPVLVLDDALASVDNNTAAAILNSIRSQEGRTIVMISHQLSAAAACDRILVMDNGRIVQQGHHNALIATAGVYRRLWERQQAAEQLEGMAS
;
A
#
# COMPACT_ATOMS: atom_id res chain seq x y z
N PHE A 1 -12.11 -1.68 -6.53
CA PHE A 1 -11.42 -2.42 -7.59
C PHE A 1 -11.86 -3.90 -7.61
N GLY A 2 -11.76 -4.68 -6.56
CA GLY A 2 -12.13 -6.11 -6.51
C GLY A 2 -13.63 -6.42 -6.47
N ARG A 3 -14.51 -5.48 -6.86
CA ARG A 3 -15.98 -5.60 -6.81
C ARG A 3 -16.54 -6.04 -5.45
N MET A 4 -15.96 -5.52 -4.37
CA MET A 4 -16.50 -5.72 -3.02
C MET A 4 -17.75 -4.83 -2.78
N VAL A 5 -17.83 -3.72 -3.50
CA VAL A 5 -18.98 -2.81 -3.55
C VAL A 5 -19.45 -2.71 -5.01
N PRO A 6 -20.75 -2.67 -5.28
CA PRO A 6 -21.28 -2.48 -6.63
C PRO A 6 -20.74 -1.18 -7.26
N VAL A 7 -20.30 -1.27 -8.50
CA VAL A 7 -19.84 -0.14 -9.32
C VAL A 7 -20.77 -0.09 -10.53
N PRO A 8 -21.33 1.07 -10.89
CA PRO A 8 -22.13 1.21 -12.12
C PRO A 8 -21.32 0.87 -13.37
N ASP A 9 -21.99 0.33 -14.40
CA ASP A 9 -21.36 0.01 -15.68
C ASP A 9 -20.75 1.25 -16.32
N GLY A 10 -19.63 1.07 -17.00
CA GLY A 10 -18.93 2.15 -17.72
C GLY A 10 -18.15 3.13 -16.85
N GLN A 11 -17.94 2.83 -15.56
CA GLN A 11 -17.21 3.73 -14.66
C GLN A 11 -15.79 3.28 -14.34
N LEU A 12 -15.51 1.97 -14.34
CA LEU A 12 -14.20 1.45 -14.01
C LEU A 12 -13.78 0.36 -15.00
N PHE A 13 -12.60 0.54 -15.56
CA PHE A 13 -12.07 -0.32 -16.60
C PHE A 13 -10.70 -0.87 -16.17
N LEU A 14 -10.45 -2.14 -16.53
CA LEU A 14 -9.13 -2.76 -16.46
C LEU A 14 -8.72 -3.09 -17.91
N ASP A 15 -7.63 -2.49 -18.37
CA ASP A 15 -7.15 -2.60 -19.76
C ASP A 15 -8.25 -2.39 -20.83
N GLY A 16 -9.09 -1.37 -20.61
CA GLY A 16 -10.18 -1.01 -21.51
C GLY A 16 -11.44 -1.90 -21.43
N VAL A 17 -11.44 -2.92 -20.57
CA VAL A 17 -12.61 -3.78 -20.31
C VAL A 17 -13.30 -3.33 -19.03
N ASP A 18 -14.61 -3.09 -19.10
CA ASP A 18 -15.43 -2.79 -17.92
C ASP A 18 -15.30 -3.92 -16.90
N ILE A 19 -14.94 -3.59 -15.65
CA ILE A 19 -14.74 -4.58 -14.59
C ILE A 19 -15.97 -5.46 -14.33
N ASN A 20 -17.19 -4.98 -14.64
CA ASN A 20 -18.42 -5.74 -14.47
C ASN A 20 -18.58 -6.85 -15.51
N ARG A 21 -17.85 -6.77 -16.63
CA ARG A 21 -17.82 -7.80 -17.68
C ARG A 21 -16.75 -8.87 -17.44
N LEU A 22 -15.83 -8.65 -16.51
CA LEU A 22 -14.78 -9.60 -16.17
C LEU A 22 -15.32 -10.65 -15.19
N PRO A 23 -14.95 -11.94 -15.35
CA PRO A 23 -15.18 -12.94 -14.31
C PRO A 23 -14.52 -12.50 -13.01
N LEU A 24 -15.22 -12.64 -11.89
CA LEU A 24 -14.74 -12.12 -10.60
C LEU A 24 -13.40 -12.74 -10.15
N LYS A 25 -13.19 -14.02 -10.49
CA LYS A 25 -11.94 -14.74 -10.22
C LYS A 25 -10.78 -14.10 -10.97
N ASP A 26 -10.95 -13.79 -12.23
CA ASP A 26 -9.91 -13.22 -13.10
C ASP A 26 -9.61 -11.79 -12.64
N LEU A 27 -10.63 -10.95 -12.44
CA LEU A 27 -10.46 -9.60 -11.91
C LEU A 27 -9.67 -9.58 -10.59
N ARG A 28 -10.01 -10.49 -9.66
CA ARG A 28 -9.31 -10.57 -8.37
C ARG A 28 -7.91 -11.16 -8.46
N GLY A 29 -7.62 -11.93 -9.51
CA GLY A 29 -6.28 -12.40 -9.81
C GLY A 29 -5.34 -11.30 -10.31
N GLU A 30 -5.90 -10.29 -10.99
CA GLU A 30 -5.14 -9.17 -11.57
C GLU A 30 -4.91 -8.02 -10.57
N VAL A 31 -5.54 -8.04 -9.39
CA VAL A 31 -5.47 -6.94 -8.43
C VAL A 31 -5.04 -7.44 -7.05
N ALA A 32 -3.84 -7.08 -6.63
CA ALA A 32 -3.43 -7.21 -5.23
C ALA A 32 -3.82 -5.95 -4.45
N MET A 33 -4.34 -6.11 -3.23
CA MET A 33 -4.78 -4.98 -2.41
C MET A 33 -4.23 -5.08 -0.99
N VAL A 34 -3.72 -3.97 -0.48
CA VAL A 34 -3.38 -3.77 0.92
C VAL A 34 -4.45 -2.86 1.53
N PRO A 35 -5.32 -3.35 2.40
CA PRO A 35 -6.34 -2.54 3.06
C PRO A 35 -5.72 -1.65 4.13
N GLN A 36 -6.43 -0.59 4.52
CA GLN A 36 -6.03 0.35 5.57
C GLN A 36 -5.73 -0.38 6.89
N GLU A 37 -6.57 -1.33 7.29
CA GLU A 37 -6.34 -2.20 8.43
C GLU A 37 -5.87 -3.59 7.97
N GLY A 38 -4.59 -3.89 8.23
CA GLY A 38 -4.01 -5.19 7.91
C GLY A 38 -4.48 -6.26 8.90
N PHE A 39 -5.30 -7.21 8.45
CA PHE A 39 -5.67 -8.37 9.25
C PHE A 39 -4.55 -9.43 9.23
N LEU A 40 -4.26 -10.00 10.39
CA LEU A 40 -3.33 -11.13 10.56
C LEU A 40 -4.05 -12.34 11.13
N PHE A 41 -3.76 -13.50 10.56
CA PHE A 41 -4.20 -14.78 11.08
C PHE A 41 -3.30 -15.22 12.24
N THR A 42 -3.86 -15.91 13.22
CA THR A 42 -3.08 -16.60 14.26
C THR A 42 -2.35 -17.78 13.63
N SER A 43 -1.17 -17.52 13.07
CA SER A 43 -0.29 -18.46 12.36
C SER A 43 1.12 -17.92 12.36
N THR A 44 2.06 -18.62 11.70
CA THR A 44 3.41 -18.12 11.53
C THR A 44 3.44 -16.83 10.70
N LEU A 45 4.49 -16.02 10.87
CA LEU A 45 4.68 -14.85 10.02
C LEU A 45 4.81 -15.25 8.54
N ALA A 46 5.52 -16.35 8.25
CA ALA A 46 5.65 -16.90 6.91
C ALA A 46 4.29 -17.26 6.29
N ASP A 47 3.40 -17.92 7.03
CA ASP A 47 2.06 -18.28 6.53
C ASP A 47 1.20 -17.04 6.30
N ASN A 48 1.33 -16.03 7.16
CA ASN A 48 0.66 -14.75 6.97
C ASN A 48 1.12 -14.06 5.66
N LEU A 49 2.40 -14.10 5.34
CA LEU A 49 2.93 -13.59 4.07
C LEU A 49 2.44 -14.43 2.87
N ARG A 50 2.44 -15.77 3.00
CA ARG A 50 1.99 -16.70 1.95
C ARG A 50 0.50 -16.70 1.68
N TYR A 51 -0.31 -16.01 2.47
CA TYR A 51 -1.77 -16.07 2.36
C TYR A 51 -2.29 -15.77 0.95
N GLY A 52 -1.65 -14.85 0.23
CA GLY A 52 -2.02 -14.51 -1.17
C GLY A 52 -1.49 -15.50 -2.22
N GLU A 53 -0.43 -16.25 -1.89
CA GLU A 53 0.26 -17.21 -2.77
C GLU A 53 0.75 -18.41 -1.94
N PRO A 54 -0.15 -19.34 -1.56
CA PRO A 54 0.17 -20.42 -0.61
C PRO A 54 1.30 -21.37 -1.07
N ARG A 55 1.61 -21.39 -2.37
CA ARG A 55 2.66 -22.24 -2.94
C ARG A 55 4.01 -21.53 -3.08
N ALA A 56 4.13 -20.30 -2.62
CA ALA A 56 5.39 -19.57 -2.68
C ALA A 56 6.44 -20.23 -1.78
N GLY A 57 7.63 -20.43 -2.34
CA GLY A 57 8.81 -20.92 -1.59
C GLY A 57 9.32 -19.88 -0.59
N ASP A 58 10.19 -20.31 0.32
CA ASP A 58 10.77 -19.48 1.37
C ASP A 58 11.52 -18.28 0.80
N ASP A 59 12.30 -18.47 -0.26
CA ASP A 59 13.05 -17.40 -0.92
C ASP A 59 12.13 -16.25 -1.38
N ARG A 60 10.93 -16.56 -1.90
CA ARG A 60 9.96 -15.55 -2.31
C ARG A 60 9.34 -14.83 -1.12
N VAL A 61 9.12 -15.54 -0.02
CA VAL A 61 8.61 -14.97 1.24
C VAL A 61 9.64 -14.00 1.81
N GLU A 62 10.92 -14.37 1.85
CA GLU A 62 12.01 -13.52 2.31
C GLU A 62 12.15 -12.27 1.44
N GLN A 63 12.12 -12.40 0.12
CA GLN A 63 12.14 -11.28 -0.81
C GLN A 63 10.95 -10.32 -0.62
N ALA A 64 9.74 -10.85 -0.40
CA ALA A 64 8.57 -10.04 -0.15
C ALA A 64 8.67 -9.30 1.19
N ALA A 65 9.19 -9.94 2.23
CA ALA A 65 9.47 -9.32 3.52
C ALA A 65 10.54 -8.22 3.42
N GLU A 66 11.61 -8.45 2.67
CA GLU A 66 12.64 -7.45 2.42
C GLU A 66 12.09 -6.21 1.71
N ARG A 67 11.29 -6.40 0.66
CA ARG A 67 10.63 -5.31 -0.07
C ARG A 67 9.67 -4.51 0.81
N ALA A 68 8.99 -5.19 1.73
CA ALA A 68 8.12 -4.56 2.72
C ALA A 68 8.89 -3.97 3.92
N ARG A 69 10.24 -4.00 3.92
CA ARG A 69 11.09 -3.54 5.04
C ARG A 69 10.76 -4.23 6.36
N LEU A 70 10.46 -5.52 6.31
CA LEU A 70 10.12 -6.33 7.48
C LEU A 70 11.32 -7.18 7.98
N SER A 71 12.39 -7.33 7.18
CA SER A 71 13.51 -8.24 7.45
C SER A 71 14.22 -7.93 8.78
N ASP A 72 14.35 -6.66 9.15
CA ASP A 72 15.00 -6.30 10.40
C ASP A 72 14.12 -6.60 11.61
N ASP A 73 12.80 -6.47 11.49
CA ASP A 73 11.86 -6.91 12.53
C ASP A 73 11.95 -8.43 12.74
N VAL A 74 12.00 -9.18 11.63
CA VAL A 74 12.09 -10.66 11.65
C VAL A 74 13.31 -11.15 12.40
N LYS A 75 14.47 -10.47 12.26
CA LYS A 75 15.70 -10.79 13.02
C LYS A 75 15.51 -10.64 14.53
N GLY A 76 14.61 -9.75 14.96
CA GLY A 76 14.28 -9.51 16.36
C GLY A 76 13.24 -10.49 16.93
N PHE A 77 12.61 -11.33 16.10
CA PHE A 77 11.61 -12.28 16.56
C PHE A 77 12.25 -13.60 17.04
N PRO A 78 11.69 -14.26 18.09
CA PRO A 78 12.30 -15.44 18.70
C PRO A 78 12.57 -16.56 17.69
N ASP A 79 11.65 -16.82 16.78
CA ASP A 79 11.70 -17.91 15.79
C ASP A 79 11.71 -17.37 14.35
N GLY A 80 12.11 -16.10 14.14
CA GLY A 80 12.16 -15.48 12.83
C GLY A 80 10.82 -15.58 12.09
N PHE A 81 10.82 -16.07 10.86
CA PHE A 81 9.61 -16.29 10.06
C PHE A 81 8.67 -17.36 10.62
N SER A 82 9.15 -18.27 11.48
CA SER A 82 8.34 -19.31 12.13
C SER A 82 7.62 -18.77 13.38
N THR A 83 7.88 -17.53 13.78
CA THR A 83 7.22 -16.90 14.91
C THR A 83 5.71 -16.82 14.69
N ILE A 84 4.92 -17.33 15.65
CA ILE A 84 3.47 -17.23 15.64
C ILE A 84 3.08 -15.79 15.98
N VAL A 85 2.27 -15.18 15.12
CA VAL A 85 1.76 -13.80 15.27
C VAL A 85 0.23 -13.80 15.36
N GLY A 86 -0.36 -12.69 15.79
CA GLY A 86 -1.82 -12.55 15.94
C GLY A 86 -2.27 -12.69 17.39
N GLU A 87 -3.56 -12.94 17.63
CA GLU A 87 -4.16 -12.90 18.97
C GLU A 87 -3.58 -13.94 19.97
N ARG A 88 -3.09 -15.08 19.46
CA ARG A 88 -2.52 -16.18 20.29
C ARG A 88 -1.00 -16.29 20.13
N GLY A 89 -0.35 -15.31 19.55
CA GLY A 89 1.10 -15.23 19.36
C GLY A 89 1.61 -13.88 19.81
N ILE A 90 2.78 -13.48 19.28
CA ILE A 90 3.29 -12.14 19.55
C ILE A 90 2.40 -11.09 18.88
N THR A 91 2.18 -9.98 19.60
CA THR A 91 1.45 -8.83 19.06
C THR A 91 2.40 -7.96 18.26
N LEU A 92 2.16 -7.84 16.95
CA LEU A 92 2.91 -6.93 16.10
C LEU A 92 2.49 -5.47 16.34
N SER A 93 3.44 -4.53 16.21
CA SER A 93 3.14 -3.11 16.19
C SER A 93 2.27 -2.74 14.96
N GLY A 94 1.66 -1.56 14.96
CA GLY A 94 0.88 -1.06 13.81
C GLY A 94 1.68 -1.10 12.50
N GLY A 95 2.91 -0.58 12.52
CA GLY A 95 3.80 -0.59 11.36
C GLY A 95 4.21 -2.00 10.92
N GLN A 96 4.49 -2.92 11.86
CA GLN A 96 4.80 -4.31 11.55
C GLN A 96 3.59 -5.02 10.90
N ARG A 97 2.37 -4.78 11.39
CA ARG A 97 1.15 -5.31 10.78
C ARG A 97 0.95 -4.79 9.36
N GLN A 98 1.11 -3.48 9.14
CA GLN A 98 1.01 -2.89 7.81
C GLN A 98 2.07 -3.44 6.86
N ARG A 99 3.32 -3.54 7.29
CA ARG A 99 4.41 -4.13 6.48
C ARG A 99 4.18 -5.61 6.20
N THR A 100 3.60 -6.38 7.13
CA THR A 100 3.22 -7.78 6.87
C THR A 100 2.10 -7.87 5.82
N ALA A 101 1.07 -7.04 5.92
CA ALA A 101 0.00 -6.97 4.90
C ALA A 101 0.53 -6.54 3.53
N LEU A 102 1.48 -5.61 3.50
CA LEU A 102 2.18 -5.20 2.28
C LEU A 102 3.02 -6.34 1.69
N GLY A 103 3.82 -7.04 2.50
CA GLY A 103 4.61 -8.20 2.06
C GLY A 103 3.74 -9.28 1.44
N ARG A 104 2.55 -9.55 2.01
CA ARG A 104 1.53 -10.44 1.45
C ARG A 104 1.12 -10.02 0.04
N ALA A 105 0.86 -8.73 -0.18
CA ALA A 105 0.45 -8.21 -1.49
C ALA A 105 1.62 -8.16 -2.49
N LEU A 106 2.85 -7.94 -2.02
CA LEU A 106 4.05 -7.95 -2.85
C LEU A 106 4.48 -9.36 -3.28
N LEU A 107 4.09 -10.38 -2.51
CA LEU A 107 4.33 -11.79 -2.87
C LEU A 107 3.48 -12.21 -4.08
N VAL A 108 2.30 -11.63 -4.24
CA VAL A 108 1.40 -11.90 -5.36
C VAL A 108 1.87 -11.15 -6.60
N SER A 109 2.02 -11.87 -7.72
CA SER A 109 2.43 -11.28 -9.01
C SER A 109 1.23 -10.69 -9.77
N ALA A 110 0.47 -9.78 -9.14
CA ALA A 110 -0.65 -9.09 -9.79
C ALA A 110 -0.16 -7.82 -10.50
N PRO A 111 -0.65 -7.51 -11.73
CA PRO A 111 -0.25 -6.33 -12.48
C PRO A 111 -0.76 -5.02 -11.86
N VAL A 112 -1.81 -5.08 -11.03
CA VAL A 112 -2.34 -3.91 -10.31
C VAL A 112 -2.13 -4.09 -8.81
N LEU A 113 -1.51 -3.09 -8.16
CA LEU A 113 -1.36 -3.02 -6.71
C LEU A 113 -2.13 -1.82 -6.16
N VAL A 114 -3.11 -2.08 -5.31
CA VAL A 114 -3.86 -1.04 -4.60
C VAL A 114 -3.38 -0.94 -3.16
N LEU A 115 -2.95 0.24 -2.75
CA LEU A 115 -2.50 0.58 -1.41
C LEU A 115 -3.51 1.54 -0.79
N ASP A 116 -4.32 1.07 0.16
CA ASP A 116 -5.33 1.88 0.84
C ASP A 116 -4.78 2.29 2.19
N ASP A 117 -4.20 3.50 2.25
CA ASP A 117 -3.51 4.09 3.41
C ASP A 117 -2.50 3.13 4.09
N ALA A 118 -1.90 2.28 3.27
CA ALA A 118 -1.12 1.11 3.69
C ALA A 118 0.21 1.45 4.38
N LEU A 119 0.59 2.72 4.42
CA LEU A 119 1.84 3.20 5.02
C LEU A 119 1.62 4.18 6.17
N ALA A 120 0.37 4.39 6.62
CA ALA A 120 0.02 5.40 7.62
C ALA A 120 0.72 5.21 8.99
N SER A 121 1.02 3.96 9.37
CA SER A 121 1.73 3.64 10.63
C SER A 121 3.23 3.38 10.43
N VAL A 122 3.78 3.73 9.27
CA VAL A 122 5.19 3.55 8.92
C VAL A 122 5.86 4.93 8.91
N ASP A 123 7.06 5.02 9.47
CA ASP A 123 7.83 6.28 9.44
C ASP A 123 8.17 6.70 7.99
N ASN A 124 8.38 8.01 7.79
CA ASN A 124 8.56 8.60 6.47
C ASN A 124 9.74 8.00 5.68
N ASN A 125 10.86 7.67 6.34
CA ASN A 125 12.04 7.11 5.68
C ASN A 125 11.77 5.68 5.19
N THR A 126 11.17 4.86 6.04
CA THR A 126 10.77 3.49 5.70
C THR A 126 9.69 3.49 4.60
N ALA A 127 8.70 4.38 4.69
CA ALA A 127 7.66 4.52 3.66
C ALA A 127 8.26 4.90 2.30
N ALA A 128 9.18 5.87 2.26
CA ALA A 128 9.88 6.25 1.02
C ALA A 128 10.69 5.08 0.43
N ALA A 129 11.41 4.33 1.27
CA ALA A 129 12.17 3.17 0.83
C ALA A 129 11.27 2.05 0.28
N ILE A 130 10.12 1.79 0.89
CA ILE A 130 9.10 0.86 0.41
C ILE A 130 8.57 1.30 -0.96
N LEU A 131 8.16 2.57 -1.11
CA LEU A 131 7.63 3.10 -2.36
C LEU A 131 8.66 3.01 -3.49
N ASN A 132 9.93 3.32 -3.23
CA ASN A 132 11.00 3.15 -4.19
C ASN A 132 11.17 1.69 -4.62
N SER A 133 11.12 0.74 -3.67
CA SER A 133 11.18 -0.70 -3.94
C SER A 133 10.01 -1.20 -4.80
N ILE A 134 8.80 -0.66 -4.57
CA ILE A 134 7.61 -1.03 -5.34
C ILE A 134 7.68 -0.44 -6.76
N ARG A 135 8.11 0.81 -6.89
CA ARG A 135 8.23 1.52 -8.18
C ARG A 135 9.31 0.94 -9.10
N SER A 136 10.36 0.34 -8.53
CA SER A 136 11.40 -0.33 -9.33
C SER A 136 10.92 -1.59 -10.06
N GLN A 137 9.69 -2.06 -9.79
CA GLN A 137 9.06 -3.18 -10.49
C GLN A 137 8.41 -2.67 -11.77
N GLU A 138 9.01 -2.95 -12.90
CA GLU A 138 8.44 -2.61 -14.22
C GLU A 138 7.11 -3.32 -14.48
N GLY A 139 6.22 -2.66 -15.21
CA GLY A 139 4.96 -3.23 -15.69
C GLY A 139 3.85 -3.33 -14.66
N ARG A 140 3.99 -2.73 -13.46
CA ARG A 140 2.95 -2.75 -12.43
C ARG A 140 2.25 -1.40 -12.31
N THR A 141 0.92 -1.38 -12.37
CA THR A 141 0.13 -0.20 -12.05
C THR A 141 -0.07 -0.10 -10.54
N ILE A 142 0.31 1.02 -9.94
CA ILE A 142 0.15 1.26 -8.51
C ILE A 142 -0.93 2.32 -8.30
N VAL A 143 -1.98 1.97 -7.56
CA VAL A 143 -3.02 2.91 -7.12
C VAL A 143 -2.86 3.10 -5.62
N MET A 144 -2.48 4.30 -5.20
CA MET A 144 -2.28 4.62 -3.80
C MET A 144 -3.33 5.61 -3.32
N ILE A 145 -4.00 5.26 -2.24
CA ILE A 145 -4.87 6.15 -1.47
C ILE A 145 -4.07 6.52 -0.23
N SER A 146 -3.85 7.81 0.00
CA SER A 146 -3.02 8.24 1.13
C SER A 146 -3.39 9.65 1.60
N HIS A 147 -3.25 9.85 2.90
CA HIS A 147 -3.27 11.15 3.54
C HIS A 147 -1.87 11.81 3.58
N GLN A 148 -0.81 11.04 3.33
CA GLN A 148 0.57 11.52 3.30
C GLN A 148 0.88 12.12 1.92
N LEU A 149 0.99 13.45 1.86
CA LEU A 149 1.23 14.14 0.59
C LEU A 149 2.64 13.93 0.06
N SER A 150 3.62 13.67 0.91
CA SER A 150 4.98 13.27 0.51
C SER A 150 4.97 12.00 -0.34
N ALA A 151 4.16 11.00 0.05
CA ALA A 151 3.96 9.78 -0.72
C ALA A 151 3.22 10.06 -2.04
N ALA A 152 2.18 10.90 -2.01
CA ALA A 152 1.44 11.31 -3.20
C ALA A 152 2.32 12.10 -4.20
N ALA A 153 3.22 12.95 -3.72
CA ALA A 153 4.13 13.74 -4.54
C ALA A 153 5.08 12.88 -5.40
N ALA A 154 5.35 11.65 -4.96
CA ALA A 154 6.15 10.69 -5.70
C ALA A 154 5.39 9.97 -6.83
N CYS A 155 4.07 10.15 -6.96
CA CYS A 155 3.25 9.49 -7.98
C CYS A 155 3.29 10.22 -9.32
N ASP A 156 3.14 9.46 -10.41
CA ASP A 156 3.10 10.00 -11.78
C ASP A 156 1.82 10.81 -12.03
N ARG A 157 0.74 10.51 -11.32
CA ARG A 157 -0.53 11.22 -11.41
C ARG A 157 -1.23 11.24 -10.07
N ILE A 158 -1.75 12.39 -9.69
CA ILE A 158 -2.49 12.62 -8.46
C ILE A 158 -3.93 12.98 -8.81
N LEU A 159 -4.88 12.34 -8.13
CA LEU A 159 -6.29 12.67 -8.16
C LEU A 159 -6.67 13.22 -6.78
N VAL A 160 -7.08 14.48 -6.71
CA VAL A 160 -7.54 15.11 -5.47
C VAL A 160 -9.04 14.96 -5.38
N MET A 161 -9.51 14.31 -4.32
CA MET A 161 -10.91 14.05 -4.10
C MET A 161 -11.46 14.95 -2.98
N ASP A 162 -12.63 15.49 -3.18
CA ASP A 162 -13.40 16.21 -2.18
C ASP A 162 -14.88 15.88 -2.34
N ASN A 163 -15.56 15.53 -1.24
CA ASN A 163 -16.98 15.14 -1.23
C ASN A 163 -17.34 14.09 -2.31
N GLY A 164 -16.49 13.07 -2.50
CA GLY A 164 -16.72 11.99 -3.47
C GLY A 164 -16.50 12.37 -4.93
N ARG A 165 -15.92 13.54 -5.22
CA ARG A 165 -15.65 14.03 -6.57
C ARG A 165 -14.18 14.36 -6.74
N ILE A 166 -13.65 14.13 -7.95
CA ILE A 166 -12.31 14.59 -8.33
C ILE A 166 -12.39 16.09 -8.59
N VAL A 167 -11.72 16.89 -7.75
CA VAL A 167 -11.71 18.37 -7.83
C VAL A 167 -10.45 18.91 -8.49
N GLN A 168 -9.36 18.17 -8.44
CA GLN A 168 -8.11 18.50 -9.14
C GLN A 168 -7.42 17.20 -9.58
N GLN A 169 -6.63 17.26 -10.66
CA GLN A 169 -5.78 16.16 -11.10
C GLN A 169 -4.53 16.69 -11.80
N GLY A 170 -3.42 15.98 -11.68
CA GLY A 170 -2.16 16.35 -12.33
C GLY A 170 -0.95 15.73 -11.65
N HIS A 171 0.24 16.21 -12.02
CA HIS A 171 1.49 15.91 -11.33
C HIS A 171 1.68 16.87 -10.16
N HIS A 172 2.46 16.46 -9.17
CA HIS A 172 2.77 17.25 -7.98
C HIS A 172 3.15 18.70 -8.30
N ASN A 173 4.13 18.93 -9.18
CA ASN A 173 4.62 20.26 -9.52
C ASN A 173 3.53 21.17 -10.13
N ALA A 174 2.66 20.63 -10.94
CA ALA A 174 1.55 21.38 -11.53
C ALA A 174 0.49 21.74 -10.47
N LEU A 175 0.20 20.80 -9.56
CA LEU A 175 -0.81 20.99 -8.52
C LEU A 175 -0.38 21.99 -7.43
N ILE A 176 0.91 22.03 -7.07
CA ILE A 176 1.42 23.04 -6.11
C ILE A 176 1.53 24.45 -6.75
N ALA A 177 1.77 24.53 -8.05
CA ALA A 177 1.82 25.81 -8.77
C ALA A 177 0.44 26.45 -8.95
N THR A 178 -0.63 25.64 -8.85
CA THR A 178 -2.02 26.09 -9.06
C THR A 178 -2.75 26.25 -7.74
N ALA A 179 -3.46 27.37 -7.54
CA ALA A 179 -4.29 27.54 -6.36
C ALA A 179 -5.39 26.47 -6.30
N GLY A 180 -5.51 25.78 -5.15
CA GLY A 180 -6.49 24.72 -5.01
C GLY A 180 -6.36 23.92 -3.72
N VAL A 181 -7.11 22.82 -3.64
CA VAL A 181 -7.15 21.96 -2.45
C VAL A 181 -5.79 21.34 -2.18
N TYR A 182 -5.13 20.80 -3.23
CA TYR A 182 -3.84 20.13 -3.09
C TYR A 182 -2.75 21.05 -2.54
N ARG A 183 -2.63 22.28 -3.10
CA ARG A 183 -1.64 23.25 -2.63
C ARG A 183 -1.85 23.62 -1.16
N ARG A 184 -3.09 23.87 -0.74
CA ARG A 184 -3.39 24.19 0.68
C ARG A 184 -3.04 23.04 1.62
N LEU A 185 -3.32 21.79 1.22
CA LEU A 185 -2.97 20.61 2.01
C LEU A 185 -1.45 20.45 2.10
N TRP A 186 -0.73 20.66 0.98
CA TRP A 186 0.72 20.60 0.94
C TRP A 186 1.37 21.65 1.86
N GLU A 187 0.98 22.92 1.73
CA GLU A 187 1.49 24.02 2.56
C GLU A 187 1.22 23.75 4.06
N ARG A 188 0.06 23.20 4.40
CA ARG A 188 -0.28 22.83 5.78
C ARG A 188 0.58 21.69 6.31
N GLN A 189 0.84 20.65 5.51
CA GLN A 189 1.70 19.55 5.92
C GLN A 189 3.13 20.03 6.13
N GLN A 190 3.67 20.82 5.21
CA GLN A 190 5.03 21.37 5.34
C GLN A 190 5.18 22.25 6.60
N ALA A 191 4.18 23.06 6.92
CA ALA A 191 4.18 23.86 8.14
C ALA A 191 4.18 22.98 9.41
N ALA A 192 3.44 21.87 9.41
CA ALA A 192 3.41 20.95 10.54
C ALA A 192 4.77 20.22 10.73
N GLU A 193 5.37 19.74 9.64
CA GLU A 193 6.69 19.09 9.66
C GLU A 193 7.81 20.04 10.15
N GLN A 194 7.75 21.31 9.77
CA GLN A 194 8.68 22.34 10.25
C GLN A 194 8.56 22.58 11.77
N LEU A 195 7.34 22.64 12.28
CA LEU A 195 7.11 22.82 13.73
C LEU A 195 7.60 21.61 14.54
N GLU A 196 7.38 20.40 14.07
CA GLU A 196 7.89 19.18 14.72
C GLU A 196 9.43 19.12 14.70
N GLY A 197 10.05 19.49 13.58
CA GLY A 197 11.52 19.55 13.47
C GLY A 197 12.17 20.63 14.34
N MET A 198 11.44 21.66 14.76
CA MET A 198 11.92 22.70 15.69
C MET A 198 11.75 22.33 17.17
N ALA A 199 10.91 21.33 17.45
CA ALA A 199 10.61 20.86 18.81
C ALA A 199 11.46 19.63 19.24
N SER A 200 12.24 19.07 18.33
CA SER A 200 13.16 17.92 18.55
C SER A 200 14.60 18.36 18.71
#